data_e94ff0fbd8a82f46625dc04de23902b9
#
_entry.id   e94ff0fbd8a82f46625dc04de23902b9
#
_cell.length_a   1.000
_cell.length_b   1.000
_cell.length_c   1.000
_cell.angle_alpha   90.00
_cell.angle_beta   90.00
_cell.angle_gamma   90.00
#
_symmetry.space_group_name_H-M   'P 1'
#
loop_
_entity.id
_entity.type
_entity.pdbx_description
1 polymer ?
#
loop_
_entity_poly.entity_id
_entity_poly.type
_entity_poly.pdbx_seq_one_letter_code
_entity_poly.pdbx_strand_id
1 'polypeptide(L)'
;MGKGNLRMVRLVLQFCRNQWRRISIAVLQYYSITEEKFWFVAASIKMRKNSSKTCLFFLKTLICITAILVSGHCSLARDLGVHGVLFPIEEEDPIQLIQQKLKVIEENGELERHNHILQKKGKAAVERPKPVEGITRTTQGRVFYYDPTYVVKADLVDHQGHVFYKKGTKINPLETVSLSQNLLFFDGDDEEQKNFAKEKLHQGPLKLILIKGAPLALSEELKVPVYFDQQGVLTKKFGITQVPAVVAQEKTRLRIEEVCLLTSDPKIDEEEK
;
A
#
# COMPACT_ATOMS: atom_id res chain seq x y z
N MET A 1 -47.94 34.61 -47.05
CA MET A 1 -47.83 33.63 -45.90
C MET A 1 -46.57 32.83 -46.10
N GLY A 2 -45.56 32.93 -45.23
CA GLY A 2 -44.50 31.93 -45.34
C GLY A 2 -43.13 32.19 -44.66
N LYS A 3 -42.79 33.42 -44.31
CA LYS A 3 -41.42 33.65 -43.74
C LYS A 3 -41.34 33.64 -42.19
N GLY A 4 -42.45 33.79 -41.49
CA GLY A 4 -42.51 33.76 -40.01
C GLY A 4 -42.42 32.36 -39.43
N ASN A 5 -43.00 31.35 -40.07
CA ASN A 5 -43.07 29.98 -39.60
C ASN A 5 -41.70 29.27 -39.61
N LEU A 6 -40.82 29.58 -40.56
CA LEU A 6 -39.50 28.95 -40.63
C LEU A 6 -38.54 29.43 -39.53
N ARG A 7 -38.69 30.67 -39.05
CA ARG A 7 -37.88 31.18 -37.90
C ARG A 7 -38.29 30.55 -36.57
N MET A 8 -39.59 30.37 -36.36
CA MET A 8 -40.11 29.72 -35.13
C MET A 8 -39.68 28.25 -35.07
N VAL A 9 -39.77 27.53 -36.15
CA VAL A 9 -39.32 26.12 -36.22
C VAL A 9 -37.83 25.99 -35.98
N ARG A 10 -36.99 26.93 -36.48
CA ARG A 10 -35.55 26.95 -36.18
C ARG A 10 -35.25 27.24 -34.72
N LEU A 11 -35.94 28.14 -34.08
CA LEU A 11 -35.78 28.44 -32.66
C LEU A 11 -36.20 27.28 -31.77
N VAL A 12 -37.29 26.62 -32.06
CA VAL A 12 -37.78 25.44 -31.35
C VAL A 12 -36.78 24.27 -31.47
N LEU A 13 -36.25 24.05 -32.68
CA LEU A 13 -35.24 23.00 -32.92
C LEU A 13 -33.91 23.31 -32.20
N GLN A 14 -33.53 24.57 -32.10
CA GLN A 14 -32.32 24.99 -31.40
C GLN A 14 -32.48 24.90 -29.89
N PHE A 15 -33.66 25.23 -29.36
CA PHE A 15 -34.02 25.05 -27.97
C PHE A 15 -34.05 23.57 -27.57
N CYS A 16 -34.67 22.70 -28.37
CA CYS A 16 -34.68 21.24 -28.14
C CYS A 16 -33.27 20.66 -28.18
N ARG A 17 -32.38 21.14 -29.08
CA ARG A 17 -30.98 20.67 -29.15
C ARG A 17 -30.19 21.06 -27.93
N ASN A 18 -30.39 22.22 -27.33
CA ASN A 18 -29.73 22.69 -26.14
C ASN A 18 -30.24 22.00 -24.86
N GLN A 19 -31.55 21.73 -24.80
CA GLN A 19 -32.15 20.96 -23.71
C GLN A 19 -31.66 19.49 -23.75
N TRP A 20 -31.58 18.89 -24.94
CA TRP A 20 -31.07 17.53 -25.12
C TRP A 20 -29.62 17.37 -24.66
N ARG A 21 -28.75 18.35 -24.93
CA ARG A 21 -27.36 18.34 -24.40
C ARG A 21 -27.30 18.37 -22.86
N ARG A 22 -28.16 19.18 -22.23
CA ARG A 22 -28.20 19.26 -20.76
C ARG A 22 -28.74 17.99 -20.12
N ILE A 23 -29.77 17.38 -20.70
CA ILE A 23 -30.33 16.11 -20.19
C ILE A 23 -29.37 14.94 -20.41
N SER A 24 -28.67 14.89 -21.57
CA SER A 24 -27.67 13.84 -21.80
C SER A 24 -26.50 13.87 -20.81
N ILE A 25 -26.03 15.08 -20.45
CA ILE A 25 -24.95 15.23 -19.47
C ILE A 25 -25.40 14.80 -18.07
N ALA A 26 -26.63 15.14 -17.67
CA ALA A 26 -27.18 14.75 -16.37
C ALA A 26 -27.42 13.23 -16.27
N VAL A 27 -27.86 12.59 -17.36
CA VAL A 27 -28.06 11.13 -17.41
C VAL A 27 -26.73 10.37 -17.42
N LEU A 28 -25.69 10.90 -18.08
CA LEU A 28 -24.35 10.32 -18.09
C LEU A 28 -23.69 10.38 -16.70
N GLN A 29 -23.91 11.45 -15.94
CA GLN A 29 -23.42 11.55 -14.55
C GLN A 29 -24.13 10.61 -13.60
N TYR A 30 -25.40 10.30 -13.85
CA TYR A 30 -26.19 9.43 -12.94
C TYR A 30 -25.92 7.92 -13.13
N TYR A 31 -25.55 7.49 -14.37
CA TYR A 31 -25.40 6.06 -14.69
C TYR A 31 -23.96 5.56 -14.88
N SER A 32 -22.93 6.37 -14.65
CA SER A 32 -21.51 5.97 -14.83
C SER A 32 -21.21 5.23 -16.15
N ILE A 33 -21.92 5.58 -17.21
CA ILE A 33 -21.74 4.94 -18.53
C ILE A 33 -20.61 5.68 -19.25
N THR A 34 -19.52 4.97 -19.55
CA THR A 34 -18.36 5.50 -20.27
C THR A 34 -18.72 5.95 -21.69
N GLU A 35 -18.12 7.05 -22.15
CA GLU A 35 -18.40 7.70 -23.46
C GLU A 35 -18.31 6.75 -24.67
N GLU A 36 -17.50 5.72 -24.64
CA GLU A 36 -17.33 4.77 -25.75
C GLU A 36 -18.61 4.02 -26.14
N LYS A 37 -19.49 3.72 -25.18
CA LYS A 37 -20.74 2.98 -25.48
C LYS A 37 -21.83 3.87 -26.10
N PHE A 38 -21.76 5.17 -25.89
CA PHE A 38 -22.74 6.12 -26.44
C PHE A 38 -22.55 6.34 -27.93
N TRP A 39 -21.30 6.37 -28.42
CA TRP A 39 -21.01 6.51 -29.87
C TRP A 39 -21.43 5.31 -30.70
N PHE A 40 -21.41 4.11 -30.11
CA PHE A 40 -21.84 2.89 -30.84
C PHE A 40 -23.36 2.86 -31.08
N VAL A 41 -24.14 3.39 -30.17
CA VAL A 41 -25.61 3.50 -30.32
C VAL A 41 -25.98 4.62 -31.28
N ALA A 42 -25.27 5.74 -31.26
CA ALA A 42 -25.50 6.88 -32.14
C ALA A 42 -25.10 6.60 -33.62
N ALA A 43 -24.08 5.77 -33.84
CA ALA A 43 -23.61 5.41 -35.19
C ALA A 43 -24.55 4.43 -35.91
N SER A 44 -25.40 3.70 -35.20
CA SER A 44 -26.36 2.74 -35.78
C SER A 44 -27.63 3.41 -36.31
N ILE A 45 -27.88 4.69 -36.01
CA ILE A 45 -29.02 5.45 -36.50
C ILE A 45 -28.61 6.28 -37.73
N LYS A 46 -28.17 5.59 -38.79
CA LYS A 46 -27.98 6.22 -40.09
C LYS A 46 -29.37 6.43 -40.74
N MET A 47 -29.90 7.62 -40.56
CA MET A 47 -31.21 7.99 -41.13
C MET A 47 -31.26 7.77 -42.65
N ARG A 48 -32.00 6.76 -43.04
CA ARG A 48 -32.43 6.60 -44.42
C ARG A 48 -33.56 7.60 -44.66
N LYS A 49 -33.30 8.58 -45.48
CA LYS A 49 -34.23 9.63 -45.91
C LYS A 49 -35.30 9.01 -46.82
N ASN A 50 -36.44 8.58 -46.22
CA ASN A 50 -37.74 8.57 -46.94
C ASN A 50 -38.89 8.13 -46.02
N SER A 51 -39.98 8.86 -46.11
CA SER A 51 -41.34 8.55 -45.69
C SER A 51 -41.83 9.22 -44.42
N SER A 52 -42.80 10.06 -44.53
CA SER A 52 -43.60 10.73 -43.47
C SER A 52 -44.20 9.76 -42.45
N LYS A 53 -44.36 8.48 -42.78
CA LYS A 53 -44.86 7.42 -41.89
C LYS A 53 -43.85 7.00 -40.83
N THR A 54 -42.55 7.04 -41.12
CA THR A 54 -41.49 6.73 -40.14
C THR A 54 -41.33 7.82 -39.09
N CYS A 55 -41.50 9.07 -39.46
CA CYS A 55 -41.46 10.19 -38.53
C CYS A 55 -42.59 10.11 -37.48
N LEU A 56 -43.81 9.71 -37.92
CA LEU A 56 -44.96 9.52 -37.03
C LEU A 56 -44.76 8.32 -36.05
N PHE A 57 -44.09 7.28 -36.54
CA PHE A 57 -43.77 6.12 -35.70
C PHE A 57 -42.74 6.47 -34.60
N PHE A 58 -41.69 7.20 -34.95
CA PHE A 58 -40.70 7.67 -33.96
C PHE A 58 -41.28 8.66 -32.94
N LEU A 59 -42.23 9.52 -33.38
CA LEU A 59 -42.92 10.43 -32.47
C LEU A 59 -43.78 9.65 -31.46
N LYS A 60 -44.49 8.62 -31.90
CA LYS A 60 -45.30 7.76 -31.00
C LYS A 60 -44.44 6.96 -30.02
N THR A 61 -43.33 6.38 -30.47
CA THR A 61 -42.39 5.68 -29.57
C THR A 61 -41.72 6.62 -28.56
N LEU A 62 -41.39 7.83 -28.95
CA LEU A 62 -40.84 8.85 -28.05
C LEU A 62 -41.87 9.25 -26.97
N ILE A 63 -43.13 9.42 -27.34
CA ILE A 63 -44.22 9.74 -26.40
C ILE A 63 -44.46 8.57 -25.43
N CYS A 64 -44.40 7.31 -25.90
CA CYS A 64 -44.52 6.16 -25.02
C CYS A 64 -43.35 6.06 -24.03
N ILE A 65 -42.10 6.30 -24.45
CA ILE A 65 -40.93 6.28 -23.59
C ILE A 65 -40.97 7.40 -22.55
N THR A 66 -41.41 8.61 -22.93
CA THR A 66 -41.58 9.71 -21.98
C THR A 66 -42.70 9.44 -20.98
N ALA A 67 -43.82 8.82 -21.41
CA ALA A 67 -44.90 8.43 -20.51
C ALA A 67 -44.46 7.37 -19.50
N ILE A 68 -43.64 6.38 -19.88
CA ILE A 68 -43.06 5.37 -18.98
C ILE A 68 -42.08 6.02 -18.02
N LEU A 69 -41.23 6.95 -18.46
CA LEU A 69 -40.28 7.66 -17.60
C LEU A 69 -40.97 8.58 -16.59
N VAL A 70 -42.09 9.21 -16.95
CA VAL A 70 -42.86 10.05 -16.03
C VAL A 70 -43.66 9.22 -15.02
N SER A 71 -44.21 8.07 -15.40
CA SER A 71 -44.91 7.17 -14.48
C SER A 71 -44.00 6.44 -13.50
N GLY A 72 -42.71 6.31 -13.80
CA GLY A 72 -41.71 5.66 -12.91
C GLY A 72 -41.25 6.52 -11.73
N HIS A 73 -41.60 7.81 -11.66
CA HIS A 73 -41.06 8.74 -10.64
C HIS A 73 -41.97 8.99 -9.44
N CYS A 74 -43.07 8.29 -9.33
CA CYS A 74 -43.96 8.38 -8.16
C CYS A 74 -43.82 7.16 -7.22
N SER A 75 -42.56 6.76 -6.90
CA SER A 75 -42.38 6.07 -5.63
C SER A 75 -42.32 7.13 -4.53
N LEU A 76 -43.47 7.66 -4.16
CA LEU A 76 -43.59 8.37 -2.88
C LEU A 76 -43.26 7.33 -1.79
N ALA A 77 -42.03 7.38 -1.30
CA ALA A 77 -41.66 6.72 -0.05
C ALA A 77 -42.56 7.37 1.02
N ARG A 78 -43.74 6.77 1.23
CA ARG A 78 -44.66 7.20 2.26
C ARG A 78 -44.03 6.71 3.55
N ASP A 79 -43.66 7.63 4.42
CA ASP A 79 -43.36 7.29 5.79
C ASP A 79 -44.63 6.64 6.36
N LEU A 80 -44.59 5.35 6.61
CA LEU A 80 -45.72 4.58 7.16
C LEU A 80 -45.98 4.93 8.62
N GLY A 81 -45.16 5.82 9.18
CA GLY A 81 -45.21 6.17 10.59
C GLY A 81 -44.74 5.03 11.49
N VAL A 82 -44.83 5.27 12.75
CA VAL A 82 -44.46 4.30 13.77
C VAL A 82 -45.68 3.39 14.07
N HIS A 83 -45.59 2.13 13.70
CA HIS A 83 -46.60 1.12 13.96
C HIS A 83 -46.08 0.14 15.02
N GLY A 84 -46.71 0.13 16.19
CA GLY A 84 -46.40 -0.76 17.31
C GLY A 84 -45.86 -0.04 18.53
N VAL A 85 -45.55 -0.82 19.57
CA VAL A 85 -44.92 -0.31 20.80
C VAL A 85 -43.48 -0.01 20.52
N LEU A 86 -43.11 1.28 20.57
CA LEU A 86 -41.70 1.68 20.54
C LEU A 86 -41.15 1.60 21.95
N PHE A 87 -40.08 0.84 22.10
CA PHE A 87 -39.25 0.92 23.30
C PHE A 87 -38.28 2.05 23.09
N PRO A 88 -38.22 3.08 23.98
CA PRO A 88 -37.18 4.08 23.92
C PRO A 88 -35.81 3.37 24.06
N ILE A 89 -34.86 3.73 23.22
CA ILE A 89 -33.48 3.28 23.40
C ILE A 89 -32.92 4.09 24.57
N GLU A 90 -32.78 3.44 25.73
CA GLU A 90 -32.21 4.04 26.94
C GLU A 90 -30.68 3.91 26.99
N GLU A 91 -30.07 3.68 25.85
CA GLU A 91 -28.61 3.61 25.76
C GLU A 91 -28.02 5.03 25.82
N GLU A 92 -27.08 5.21 26.75
CA GLU A 92 -26.31 6.46 26.82
C GLU A 92 -25.48 6.66 25.53
N ASP A 93 -25.32 7.91 25.10
CA ASP A 93 -24.46 8.23 23.96
C ASP A 93 -23.04 7.70 24.23
N PRO A 94 -22.53 6.74 23.40
CA PRO A 94 -21.21 6.16 23.61
C PRO A 94 -20.08 7.19 23.65
N ILE A 95 -20.24 8.31 22.94
CA ILE A 95 -19.24 9.40 22.91
C ILE A 95 -19.19 10.09 24.25
N GLN A 96 -20.35 10.41 24.84
CA GLN A 96 -20.44 11.05 26.16
C GLN A 96 -19.89 10.11 27.24
N LEU A 97 -20.23 8.82 27.17
CA LEU A 97 -19.71 7.82 28.11
C LEU A 97 -18.19 7.71 28.04
N ILE A 98 -17.61 7.70 26.84
CA ILE A 98 -16.15 7.68 26.65
C ILE A 98 -15.51 8.95 27.22
N GLN A 99 -16.09 10.12 26.95
CA GLN A 99 -15.59 11.39 27.46
C GLN A 99 -15.60 11.45 28.98
N GLN A 100 -16.70 11.00 29.62
CA GLN A 100 -16.81 10.93 31.07
C GLN A 100 -15.75 10.00 31.68
N LYS A 101 -15.57 8.79 31.10
CA LYS A 101 -14.54 7.85 31.55
C LYS A 101 -13.14 8.40 31.39
N LEU A 102 -12.83 9.07 30.28
CA LEU A 102 -11.53 9.69 30.07
C LEU A 102 -11.27 10.81 31.09
N LYS A 103 -12.26 11.62 31.39
CA LYS A 103 -12.14 12.68 32.42
C LYS A 103 -11.85 12.09 33.81
N VAL A 104 -12.52 11.02 34.19
CA VAL A 104 -12.24 10.33 35.45
C VAL A 104 -10.82 9.75 35.50
N ILE A 105 -10.35 9.17 34.39
CA ILE A 105 -8.99 8.63 34.25
C ILE A 105 -7.95 9.76 34.36
N GLU A 106 -8.23 10.92 33.81
CA GLU A 106 -7.37 12.11 33.91
C GLU A 106 -7.32 12.63 35.35
N GLU A 107 -8.47 12.82 35.99
CA GLU A 107 -8.58 13.32 37.38
C GLU A 107 -7.92 12.37 38.39
N ASN A 108 -7.97 11.07 38.16
CA ASN A 108 -7.35 10.05 39.02
C ASN A 108 -5.84 9.90 38.80
N GLY A 109 -5.23 10.64 37.85
CA GLY A 109 -3.80 10.51 37.49
C GLY A 109 -3.43 9.17 36.85
N GLU A 110 -4.42 8.40 36.40
CA GLU A 110 -4.21 7.12 35.74
C GLU A 110 -3.65 7.31 34.32
N LEU A 111 -4.05 8.41 33.65
CA LEU A 111 -3.53 8.80 32.35
C LEU A 111 -2.02 9.07 32.41
N GLU A 112 -1.55 9.77 33.42
CA GLU A 112 -0.12 10.06 33.62
C GLU A 112 0.67 8.77 33.90
N ARG A 113 0.13 7.90 34.73
CA ARG A 113 0.74 6.58 34.99
C ARG A 113 0.84 5.75 33.72
N HIS A 114 -0.23 5.75 32.92
CA HIS A 114 -0.22 5.03 31.64
C HIS A 114 0.81 5.60 30.68
N ASN A 115 0.88 6.93 30.54
CA ASN A 115 1.86 7.61 29.70
C ASN A 115 3.30 7.30 30.15
N HIS A 116 3.57 7.32 31.45
CA HIS A 116 4.88 6.93 31.99
C HIS A 116 5.24 5.47 31.67
N ILE A 117 4.27 4.55 31.79
CA ILE A 117 4.47 3.14 31.40
C ILE A 117 4.76 3.00 29.91
N LEU A 118 4.03 3.74 29.06
CA LEU A 118 4.26 3.74 27.60
C LEU A 118 5.63 4.30 27.24
N GLN A 119 6.04 5.40 27.86
CA GLN A 119 7.38 5.97 27.66
C GLN A 119 8.48 4.99 28.07
N LYS A 120 8.34 4.35 29.25
CA LYS A 120 9.30 3.35 29.73
C LYS A 120 9.38 2.14 28.80
N LYS A 121 8.23 1.62 28.36
CA LYS A 121 8.18 0.51 27.38
C LYS A 121 8.77 0.91 26.05
N GLY A 122 8.45 2.11 25.56
CA GLY A 122 8.99 2.65 24.31
C GLY A 122 10.51 2.80 24.37
N LYS A 123 11.04 3.38 25.43
CA LYS A 123 12.48 3.50 25.67
C LYS A 123 13.16 2.13 25.67
N ALA A 124 12.64 1.19 26.46
CA ALA A 124 13.19 -0.17 26.52
C ALA A 124 13.16 -0.89 25.15
N ALA A 125 12.10 -0.69 24.36
CA ALA A 125 11.98 -1.28 23.03
C ALA A 125 12.96 -0.67 22.01
N VAL A 126 13.34 0.60 22.17
CA VAL A 126 14.36 1.25 21.32
C VAL A 126 15.77 0.84 21.78
N GLU A 127 16.03 0.81 23.07
CA GLU A 127 17.33 0.40 23.61
C GLU A 127 17.64 -1.06 23.31
N ARG A 128 16.65 -1.93 23.45
CA ARG A 128 16.79 -3.36 23.17
C ARG A 128 15.57 -3.91 22.44
N PRO A 129 15.56 -3.86 21.11
CA PRO A 129 14.47 -4.38 20.29
C PRO A 129 14.30 -5.90 20.47
N LYS A 130 13.10 -6.41 20.13
CA LYS A 130 12.86 -7.86 20.13
C LYS A 130 13.79 -8.55 19.13
N PRO A 131 14.45 -9.65 19.51
CA PRO A 131 15.29 -10.44 18.60
C PRO A 131 14.52 -10.92 17.37
N VAL A 132 15.23 -11.04 16.26
CA VAL A 132 14.68 -11.65 15.03
C VAL A 132 14.49 -13.15 15.26
N GLU A 133 13.27 -13.61 15.06
CA GLU A 133 12.94 -15.02 15.23
C GLU A 133 13.46 -15.88 14.08
N GLY A 134 13.83 -17.13 14.37
CA GLY A 134 14.21 -18.12 13.36
C GLY A 134 15.65 -17.99 12.85
N ILE A 135 16.48 -17.12 13.44
CA ILE A 135 17.90 -17.01 13.11
C ILE A 135 18.72 -17.74 14.18
N THR A 136 19.69 -18.52 13.73
CA THR A 136 20.61 -19.27 14.60
C THR A 136 22.07 -18.88 14.34
N ARG A 137 22.97 -19.28 15.24
CA ARG A 137 24.40 -19.11 15.03
C ARG A 137 24.87 -20.05 13.91
N THR A 138 25.75 -19.56 13.04
CA THR A 138 26.31 -20.35 11.95
C THR A 138 27.21 -21.47 12.47
N THR A 139 26.86 -22.70 12.17
CA THR A 139 27.64 -23.90 12.49
C THR A 139 28.43 -24.40 11.29
N GLN A 140 27.92 -24.16 10.08
CA GLN A 140 28.59 -24.50 8.82
C GLN A 140 28.51 -23.32 7.86
N GLY A 141 29.63 -22.89 7.33
CA GLY A 141 29.68 -21.80 6.36
C GLY A 141 28.90 -22.15 5.10
N ARG A 142 28.11 -21.19 4.62
CA ARG A 142 27.28 -21.32 3.40
C ARG A 142 27.39 -20.05 2.56
N VAL A 143 27.53 -20.23 1.24
CA VAL A 143 27.50 -19.12 0.28
C VAL A 143 26.33 -19.34 -0.68
N PHE A 144 25.54 -18.30 -0.86
CA PHE A 144 24.43 -18.30 -1.82
C PHE A 144 24.20 -16.92 -2.39
N TYR A 145 23.32 -16.81 -3.41
CA TYR A 145 23.08 -15.58 -4.13
C TYR A 145 21.63 -15.18 -4.06
N TYR A 146 21.41 -13.87 -3.91
CA TYR A 146 20.11 -13.24 -4.00
C TYR A 146 20.05 -12.37 -5.26
N ASP A 147 19.07 -12.61 -6.12
CA ASP A 147 18.79 -11.79 -7.31
C ASP A 147 17.63 -10.83 -7.00
N PRO A 148 17.88 -9.50 -6.95
CA PRO A 148 16.85 -8.51 -6.68
C PRO A 148 15.99 -8.15 -7.88
N THR A 149 16.10 -8.87 -9.00
CA THR A 149 15.30 -8.62 -10.21
C THR A 149 13.83 -8.69 -9.92
N TYR A 150 13.14 -7.59 -10.18
CA TYR A 150 11.69 -7.46 -10.03
C TYR A 150 11.00 -7.51 -11.39
N VAL A 151 9.94 -8.30 -11.48
CA VAL A 151 9.09 -8.36 -12.68
C VAL A 151 7.84 -7.52 -12.44
N VAL A 152 7.63 -6.50 -13.27
CA VAL A 152 6.50 -5.58 -13.16
C VAL A 152 5.19 -6.34 -13.38
N LYS A 153 4.32 -6.35 -12.36
CA LYS A 153 3.06 -7.13 -12.36
C LYS A 153 1.92 -6.46 -13.14
N ALA A 154 1.94 -5.13 -13.22
CA ALA A 154 0.95 -4.32 -13.95
C ALA A 154 1.66 -3.11 -14.53
N ASP A 155 1.09 -2.47 -15.57
CA ASP A 155 1.66 -1.25 -16.13
C ASP A 155 1.80 -0.18 -15.05
N LEU A 156 3.00 0.38 -14.89
CA LEU A 156 3.25 1.47 -13.96
C LEU A 156 3.07 2.79 -14.71
N VAL A 157 2.11 3.57 -14.26
CA VAL A 157 1.75 4.86 -14.87
C VAL A 157 2.03 6.01 -13.91
N ASP A 158 2.38 7.18 -14.44
CA ASP A 158 2.49 8.40 -13.66
C ASP A 158 1.10 8.99 -13.38
N HIS A 159 1.06 10.11 -12.64
CA HIS A 159 -0.18 10.82 -12.33
C HIS A 159 -0.86 11.46 -13.57
N GLN A 160 -0.17 11.50 -14.72
CA GLN A 160 -0.67 12.00 -16.00
C GLN A 160 -1.13 10.86 -16.92
N GLY A 161 -0.98 9.59 -16.49
CA GLY A 161 -1.36 8.41 -17.25
C GLY A 161 -0.28 7.90 -18.23
N HIS A 162 0.94 8.44 -18.22
CA HIS A 162 2.02 7.93 -19.05
C HIS A 162 2.59 6.64 -18.46
N VAL A 163 2.67 5.61 -19.29
CA VAL A 163 3.26 4.32 -18.89
C VAL A 163 4.77 4.41 -18.97
N PHE A 164 5.47 4.32 -17.85
CA PHE A 164 6.93 4.31 -17.79
C PHE A 164 7.51 2.89 -17.69
N TYR A 165 6.78 1.92 -17.13
CA TYR A 165 7.12 0.50 -17.20
C TYR A 165 5.90 -0.34 -17.56
N LYS A 166 6.03 -1.19 -18.59
CA LYS A 166 4.98 -2.13 -19.00
C LYS A 166 5.02 -3.38 -18.14
N LYS A 167 3.87 -4.01 -17.99
CA LYS A 167 3.74 -5.33 -17.37
C LYS A 167 4.71 -6.33 -18.02
N GLY A 168 5.40 -7.11 -17.19
CA GLY A 168 6.40 -8.09 -17.62
C GLY A 168 7.82 -7.55 -17.79
N THR A 169 8.03 -6.22 -17.68
CA THR A 169 9.37 -5.64 -17.70
C THR A 169 10.17 -6.15 -16.50
N LYS A 170 11.39 -6.64 -16.73
CA LYS A 170 12.34 -7.04 -15.70
C LYS A 170 13.23 -5.85 -15.35
N ILE A 171 13.29 -5.51 -14.08
CA ILE A 171 14.08 -4.40 -13.57
C ILE A 171 14.99 -4.94 -12.46
N ASN A 172 16.30 -4.77 -12.64
CA ASN A 172 17.26 -5.09 -11.60
C ASN A 172 17.83 -3.77 -11.03
N PRO A 173 17.57 -3.46 -9.74
CA PRO A 173 18.08 -2.22 -9.14
C PRO A 173 19.61 -2.12 -9.15
N LEU A 174 20.32 -3.26 -9.08
CA LEU A 174 21.79 -3.28 -9.04
C LEU A 174 22.46 -2.94 -10.38
N GLU A 175 21.70 -2.87 -11.47
CA GLU A 175 22.18 -2.36 -12.75
C GLU A 175 22.32 -0.83 -12.75
N THR A 176 21.50 -0.16 -11.93
CA THR A 176 21.46 1.31 -11.88
C THR A 176 22.13 1.86 -10.62
N VAL A 177 21.93 1.19 -9.47
CA VAL A 177 22.45 1.64 -8.17
C VAL A 177 23.27 0.53 -7.54
N SER A 178 24.55 0.76 -7.35
CA SER A 178 25.45 -0.17 -6.65
C SER A 178 25.27 -0.09 -5.14
N LEU A 179 25.49 -1.20 -4.45
CA LEU A 179 25.57 -1.25 -3.00
C LEU A 179 26.83 -0.47 -2.53
N SER A 180 26.63 0.61 -1.80
CA SER A 180 27.73 1.49 -1.39
C SER A 180 28.65 0.87 -0.31
N GLN A 181 28.10 -0.04 0.49
CA GLN A 181 28.78 -0.71 1.60
C GLN A 181 28.30 -2.14 1.71
N ASN A 182 29.19 -3.06 2.10
CA ASN A 182 28.78 -4.41 2.46
C ASN A 182 27.90 -4.38 3.71
N LEU A 183 27.01 -5.37 3.85
CA LEU A 183 26.16 -5.50 5.02
C LEU A 183 26.65 -6.67 5.86
N LEU A 184 26.71 -6.50 7.19
CA LEU A 184 27.00 -7.56 8.12
C LEU A 184 25.84 -7.72 9.09
N PHE A 185 25.22 -8.89 9.04
CA PHE A 185 24.19 -9.31 9.99
C PHE A 185 24.83 -10.14 11.09
N PHE A 186 24.58 -9.79 12.37
CA PHE A 186 25.18 -10.51 13.49
C PHE A 186 24.36 -10.36 14.78
N ASP A 187 24.65 -11.23 15.76
CA ASP A 187 24.10 -11.15 17.11
C ASP A 187 24.99 -10.24 17.96
N GLY A 188 24.44 -9.15 18.47
CA GLY A 188 25.15 -8.21 19.32
C GLY A 188 25.35 -8.69 20.77
N ASP A 189 24.76 -9.82 21.17
CA ASP A 189 24.99 -10.44 22.46
C ASP A 189 26.12 -11.50 22.43
N ASP A 190 26.56 -11.88 21.22
CA ASP A 190 27.64 -12.83 21.01
C ASP A 190 28.97 -12.09 20.83
N GLU A 191 29.89 -12.29 21.79
CA GLU A 191 31.20 -11.62 21.79
C GLU A 191 32.07 -11.98 20.60
N GLU A 192 32.01 -13.23 20.14
CA GLU A 192 32.81 -13.65 18.97
C GLU A 192 32.32 -12.95 17.69
N GLN A 193 31.01 -12.81 17.53
CA GLN A 193 30.40 -12.10 16.41
C GLN A 193 30.70 -10.59 16.47
N LYS A 194 30.73 -10.00 17.69
CA LYS A 194 31.15 -8.60 17.86
C LYS A 194 32.60 -8.39 17.48
N ASN A 195 33.48 -9.30 17.88
CA ASN A 195 34.90 -9.23 17.51
C ASN A 195 35.10 -9.39 16.01
N PHE A 196 34.39 -10.32 15.38
CA PHE A 196 34.36 -10.46 13.93
C PHE A 196 33.86 -9.18 13.25
N ALA A 197 32.82 -8.54 13.78
CA ALA A 197 32.32 -7.27 13.24
C ALA A 197 33.37 -6.14 13.36
N LYS A 198 34.08 -6.06 14.49
CA LYS A 198 35.20 -5.10 14.70
C LYS A 198 36.31 -5.33 13.67
N GLU A 199 36.70 -6.58 13.48
CA GLU A 199 37.73 -6.94 12.50
C GLU A 199 37.32 -6.56 11.06
N LYS A 200 36.09 -6.89 10.68
CA LYS A 200 35.55 -6.58 9.36
C LYS A 200 35.43 -5.07 9.09
N LEU A 201 35.15 -4.26 10.10
CA LEU A 201 35.13 -2.80 9.99
C LEU A 201 36.51 -2.21 9.58
N HIS A 202 37.58 -2.84 10.00
CA HIS A 202 38.92 -2.42 9.60
C HIS A 202 39.27 -2.80 8.15
N GLN A 203 38.56 -3.73 7.53
CA GLN A 203 38.80 -4.23 6.21
C GLN A 203 38.12 -3.40 5.09
N GLY A 204 37.14 -2.56 5.43
CA GLY A 204 36.48 -1.71 4.45
C GLY A 204 35.12 -1.16 4.91
N PRO A 205 34.41 -0.44 4.04
CA PRO A 205 33.13 0.16 4.36
C PRO A 205 32.07 -0.93 4.62
N LEU A 206 31.54 -0.95 5.84
CA LEU A 206 30.64 -1.97 6.31
C LEU A 206 29.47 -1.34 7.06
N LYS A 207 28.26 -1.80 6.76
CA LYS A 207 27.03 -1.44 7.50
C LYS A 207 26.69 -2.56 8.45
N LEU A 208 26.70 -2.27 9.73
CA LEU A 208 26.39 -3.21 10.81
C LEU A 208 24.88 -3.30 11.04
N ILE A 209 24.34 -4.50 11.01
CA ILE A 209 22.91 -4.77 11.19
C ILE A 209 22.76 -5.87 12.26
N LEU A 210 22.17 -5.52 13.40
CA LEU A 210 21.89 -6.47 14.45
C LEU A 210 20.59 -7.22 14.19
N ILE A 211 20.60 -8.49 14.54
CA ILE A 211 19.40 -9.33 14.65
C ILE A 211 18.94 -9.48 16.09
N LYS A 212 19.85 -9.23 17.03
CA LYS A 212 19.63 -9.30 18.47
C LYS A 212 20.65 -8.42 19.19
N GLY A 213 20.31 -7.88 20.38
CA GLY A 213 21.16 -7.05 21.19
C GLY A 213 20.68 -5.60 21.31
N ALA A 214 21.60 -4.71 21.71
CA ALA A 214 21.34 -3.30 21.97
C ALA A 214 22.04 -2.42 20.93
N PRO A 215 21.37 -1.98 19.87
CA PRO A 215 21.98 -1.26 18.76
C PRO A 215 22.57 0.09 19.18
N LEU A 216 21.91 0.81 20.07
CA LEU A 216 22.39 2.12 20.52
C LEU A 216 23.69 2.00 21.34
N ALA A 217 23.71 1.10 22.30
CA ALA A 217 24.88 0.87 23.14
C ALA A 217 26.08 0.41 22.29
N LEU A 218 25.85 -0.50 21.34
CA LEU A 218 26.92 -0.96 20.44
C LEU A 218 27.38 0.13 19.46
N SER A 219 26.48 1.02 19.05
CA SER A 219 26.84 2.17 18.22
C SER A 219 27.74 3.17 18.97
N GLU A 220 27.48 3.38 20.27
CA GLU A 220 28.32 4.21 21.15
C GLU A 220 29.69 3.56 21.40
N GLU A 221 29.73 2.23 21.60
CA GLU A 221 30.98 1.47 21.80
C GLU A 221 31.86 1.51 20.56
N LEU A 222 31.30 1.20 19.39
CA LEU A 222 32.05 1.10 18.14
C LEU A 222 32.26 2.45 17.44
N LYS A 223 31.56 3.51 17.88
CA LYS A 223 31.57 4.86 17.26
C LYS A 223 31.19 4.86 15.78
N VAL A 224 30.38 3.88 15.37
CA VAL A 224 29.82 3.74 14.03
C VAL A 224 28.33 3.48 14.13
N PRO A 225 27.53 3.89 13.12
CA PRO A 225 26.10 3.60 13.13
C PRO A 225 25.83 2.09 13.07
N VAL A 226 25.09 1.59 14.03
CA VAL A 226 24.60 0.21 14.10
C VAL A 226 23.10 0.21 13.91
N TYR A 227 22.63 -0.58 12.95
CA TYR A 227 21.21 -0.71 12.60
C TYR A 227 20.64 -1.99 13.19
N PHE A 228 19.33 -2.10 13.21
CA PHE A 228 18.65 -3.31 13.68
C PHE A 228 17.65 -3.79 12.61
N ASP A 229 17.65 -5.07 12.29
CA ASP A 229 16.67 -5.67 11.36
C ASP A 229 15.34 -5.90 12.07
N GLN A 230 14.48 -4.86 12.08
CA GLN A 230 13.18 -4.95 12.73
C GLN A 230 12.32 -6.04 12.08
N GLN A 231 11.80 -6.97 12.89
CA GLN A 231 10.95 -8.09 12.48
C GLN A 231 11.61 -9.05 11.45
N GLY A 232 12.90 -8.95 11.22
CA GLY A 232 13.61 -9.80 10.27
C GLY A 232 13.24 -9.53 8.81
N VAL A 233 12.96 -8.28 8.46
CA VAL A 233 12.54 -7.93 7.08
C VAL A 233 13.66 -8.20 6.10
N LEU A 234 14.90 -7.80 6.43
CA LEU A 234 16.04 -7.98 5.54
C LEU A 234 16.52 -9.43 5.54
N THR A 235 16.64 -10.05 6.70
CA THR A 235 17.05 -11.46 6.81
C THR A 235 16.10 -12.38 6.06
N LYS A 236 14.79 -12.21 6.20
CA LYS A 236 13.79 -12.97 5.43
C LYS A 236 13.88 -12.71 3.94
N LYS A 237 14.07 -11.45 3.53
CA LYS A 237 14.18 -11.08 2.12
C LYS A 237 15.41 -11.71 1.45
N PHE A 238 16.53 -11.74 2.15
CA PHE A 238 17.77 -12.31 1.64
C PHE A 238 17.88 -13.81 1.82
N GLY A 239 17.00 -14.43 2.63
CA GLY A 239 17.04 -15.86 2.92
C GLY A 239 18.17 -16.24 3.91
N ILE A 240 18.59 -15.29 4.76
CA ILE A 240 19.57 -15.51 5.82
C ILE A 240 18.89 -16.26 6.95
N THR A 241 19.46 -17.40 7.33
CA THR A 241 18.98 -18.25 8.43
C THR A 241 19.99 -18.39 9.55
N GLN A 242 21.25 -18.06 9.30
CA GLN A 242 22.32 -18.16 10.26
C GLN A 242 23.19 -16.89 10.26
N VAL A 243 23.74 -16.56 11.40
CA VAL A 243 24.63 -15.41 11.59
C VAL A 243 25.92 -15.82 12.31
N PRO A 244 27.03 -15.11 12.04
CA PRO A 244 27.18 -13.90 11.24
C PRO A 244 27.03 -14.16 9.74
N ALA A 245 26.44 -13.18 9.03
CA ALA A 245 26.28 -13.25 7.58
C ALA A 245 26.72 -11.95 6.91
N VAL A 246 27.54 -12.07 5.89
CA VAL A 246 28.07 -10.95 5.09
C VAL A 246 27.33 -10.91 3.76
N VAL A 247 26.81 -9.73 3.40
CA VAL A 247 26.16 -9.49 2.11
C VAL A 247 27.02 -8.50 1.33
N ALA A 248 27.48 -8.91 0.18
CA ALA A 248 28.29 -8.08 -0.74
C ALA A 248 27.67 -8.10 -2.14
N GLN A 249 27.80 -7.02 -2.88
CA GLN A 249 27.38 -6.99 -4.28
C GLN A 249 28.39 -7.73 -5.15
N GLU A 250 27.90 -8.65 -5.98
CA GLU A 250 28.65 -9.29 -7.04
C GLU A 250 27.92 -9.08 -8.38
N LYS A 251 28.39 -8.10 -9.16
CA LYS A 251 27.75 -7.67 -10.40
C LYS A 251 26.28 -7.25 -10.17
N THR A 252 25.32 -7.98 -10.75
CA THR A 252 23.88 -7.74 -10.67
C THR A 252 23.16 -8.56 -9.59
N ARG A 253 23.90 -9.22 -8.71
CA ARG A 253 23.37 -10.06 -7.62
C ARG A 253 24.04 -9.73 -6.30
N LEU A 254 23.43 -10.12 -5.21
CA LEU A 254 24.05 -10.06 -3.90
C LEU A 254 24.59 -11.44 -3.53
N ARG A 255 25.87 -11.53 -3.22
CA ARG A 255 26.53 -12.69 -2.63
C ARG A 255 26.31 -12.62 -1.13
N ILE A 256 25.75 -13.67 -0.58
CA ILE A 256 25.48 -13.81 0.86
C ILE A 256 26.34 -14.95 1.37
N GLU A 257 27.11 -14.67 2.39
CA GLU A 257 28.01 -15.62 3.02
C GLU A 257 27.70 -15.71 4.52
N GLU A 258 27.15 -16.85 4.94
CA GLU A 258 26.99 -17.20 6.36
C GLU A 258 28.34 -17.77 6.84
N VAL A 259 29.02 -17.03 7.71
CA VAL A 259 30.39 -17.33 8.14
C VAL A 259 30.35 -18.16 9.41
N CYS A 260 30.99 -19.33 9.40
CA CYS A 260 31.21 -20.11 10.60
C CYS A 260 32.40 -19.53 11.37
N LEU A 261 32.15 -19.04 12.57
CA LEU A 261 33.20 -18.69 13.52
C LEU A 261 33.50 -19.95 14.33
N LEU A 262 34.47 -20.72 13.91
CA LEU A 262 34.98 -21.79 14.74
C LEU A 262 35.68 -21.15 15.94
N THR A 263 35.26 -21.50 17.14
CA THR A 263 36.14 -21.38 18.32
C THR A 263 37.39 -22.17 17.98
N SER A 264 38.54 -21.51 17.96
CA SER A 264 39.80 -22.23 18.03
C SER A 264 39.70 -23.09 19.30
N ASP A 265 39.61 -24.39 19.10
CA ASP A 265 39.63 -25.34 20.22
C ASP A 265 40.78 -24.99 21.18
N PRO A 266 40.54 -25.06 22.48
CA PRO A 266 41.64 -24.96 23.45
C PRO A 266 42.61 -26.08 23.10
N LYS A 267 43.90 -25.68 23.03
CA LYS A 267 45.08 -26.52 22.85
C LYS A 267 44.85 -27.93 23.33
N ILE A 268 44.92 -28.89 22.43
CA ILE A 268 45.24 -30.27 22.82
C ILE A 268 46.64 -30.15 23.45
N ASP A 269 46.70 -30.19 24.79
CA ASP A 269 47.95 -30.37 25.46
C ASP A 269 48.50 -31.73 24.98
N GLU A 270 49.55 -31.64 24.14
CA GLU A 270 50.40 -32.77 23.91
C GLU A 270 51.01 -33.18 25.25
N GLU A 271 50.33 -34.11 25.94
CA GLU A 271 51.01 -34.88 26.98
C GLU A 271 52.09 -35.73 26.31
N GLU A 272 53.28 -35.29 26.60
CA GLU A 272 54.56 -35.95 26.43
C GLU A 272 54.49 -37.41 26.84
N LYS A 273 54.98 -38.27 26.01
CA LYS A 273 55.50 -39.54 26.39
C LYS A 273 56.84 -39.79 25.72
#